data_c7e0376dd43dc8137359a348ef795a2e
#
_entry.id   c7e0376dd43dc8137359a348ef795a2e
#
_cell.length_a   1.000
_cell.length_b   1.000
_cell.length_c   1.000
_cell.angle_alpha   90.00
_cell.angle_beta   90.00
_cell.angle_gamma   90.00
#
_symmetry.space_group_name_H-M   'P 1'
#
loop_
_entity.id
_entity.type
_entity.pdbx_description
1 polymer ?
#
loop_
_entity_poly.entity_id
_entity_poly.type
_entity_poly.pdbx_seq_one_letter_code
_entity_poly.pdbx_strand_id
1 'polypeptide(L)'
;GKPLFVLHDGPPYANGDIHIGHAMNKTLKDFIVRYKNMTGFQSPYVPGWDTHGLPTELKARKQAGIGAGSDISDLELRKICRETALSYVDIQRESFKRLGVIGEWDHPYITLTKDFEEEQIKVFATMASQGHIYKGLKPVYWCPDCKTALAEAEIEYGEDPCHSIYVKFNVTDDMGKLTALGADLSKTYFVIWTTTTWTLPANEAICLNGQFEYSFVCLLYTSDAADDRISVD
;
A
#
# COMPACT_ATOMS: atom_id res chain seq x y z
N GLY A 1 4.40 45.12 -10.26
CA GLY A 1 3.47 44.26 -9.54
C GLY A 1 4.14 43.66 -8.32
N LYS A 2 3.37 43.12 -7.40
CA LYS A 2 3.91 42.40 -6.22
C LYS A 2 4.59 41.08 -6.67
N PRO A 3 5.69 40.66 -6.04
CA PRO A 3 6.29 39.37 -6.34
C PRO A 3 5.32 38.23 -6.03
N LEU A 4 5.29 37.22 -6.91
CA LEU A 4 4.42 36.05 -6.78
C LEU A 4 4.99 35.06 -5.75
N PHE A 5 4.12 34.56 -4.86
CA PHE A 5 4.41 33.45 -3.97
C PHE A 5 3.27 32.42 -4.07
N VAL A 6 3.55 31.25 -4.60
CA VAL A 6 2.58 30.16 -4.75
C VAL A 6 2.84 29.09 -3.72
N LEU A 7 1.84 28.81 -2.89
CA LEU A 7 1.83 27.63 -2.01
C LEU A 7 0.96 26.55 -2.63
N HIS A 8 1.57 25.45 -3.02
CA HIS A 8 0.83 24.31 -3.58
C HIS A 8 -0.01 23.63 -2.50
N ASP A 9 -1.22 23.23 -2.87
CA ASP A 9 -2.08 22.44 -1.99
C ASP A 9 -1.83 20.95 -2.19
N GLY A 10 -1.49 20.21 -1.11
CA GLY A 10 -1.58 18.76 -1.09
C GLY A 10 -3.06 18.39 -1.00
N PRO A 11 -3.65 17.81 -2.06
CA PRO A 11 -5.08 17.65 -2.16
C PRO A 11 -5.58 16.55 -1.23
N PRO A 12 -6.64 16.78 -0.44
CA PRO A 12 -7.29 15.72 0.33
C PRO A 12 -8.04 14.76 -0.60
N TYR A 13 -8.24 13.52 -0.15
CA TYR A 13 -9.16 12.60 -0.80
C TYR A 13 -10.61 13.08 -0.65
N ALA A 14 -11.35 13.01 -1.77
CA ALA A 14 -12.78 13.33 -1.80
C ALA A 14 -13.62 12.09 -1.47
N ASN A 15 -13.50 11.56 -0.24
CA ASN A 15 -14.12 10.29 0.15
C ASN A 15 -14.81 10.32 1.53
N GLY A 16 -14.99 11.49 2.12
CA GLY A 16 -15.62 11.66 3.43
C GLY A 16 -15.65 13.11 3.89
N ASP A 17 -16.21 13.33 5.07
CA ASP A 17 -16.17 14.61 5.74
C ASP A 17 -14.74 14.97 6.16
N ILE A 18 -14.47 16.27 6.38
CA ILE A 18 -13.19 16.69 6.91
C ILE A 18 -13.03 16.25 8.36
N HIS A 19 -11.81 15.94 8.75
CA HIS A 19 -11.43 15.67 10.13
C HIS A 19 -10.40 16.69 10.62
N ILE A 20 -10.02 16.62 11.89
CA ILE A 20 -9.11 17.60 12.52
C ILE A 20 -7.76 17.73 11.78
N GLY A 21 -7.25 16.65 11.17
CA GLY A 21 -6.03 16.69 10.38
C GLY A 21 -6.18 17.54 9.11
N HIS A 22 -7.32 17.46 8.42
CA HIS A 22 -7.65 18.33 7.30
C HIS A 22 -7.75 19.79 7.73
N ALA A 23 -8.44 20.06 8.85
CA ALA A 23 -8.60 21.39 9.41
C ALA A 23 -7.23 22.00 9.75
N MET A 24 -6.38 21.27 10.46
CA MET A 24 -5.03 21.70 10.79
C MET A 24 -4.19 22.01 9.55
N ASN A 25 -4.16 21.10 8.58
CA ASN A 25 -3.40 21.28 7.35
C ASN A 25 -3.81 22.55 6.58
N LYS A 26 -5.12 22.74 6.36
CA LYS A 26 -5.63 23.89 5.64
C LYS A 26 -5.44 25.20 6.41
N THR A 27 -5.60 25.19 7.73
CA THR A 27 -5.38 26.38 8.57
C THR A 27 -3.91 26.82 8.55
N LEU A 28 -2.96 25.86 8.64
CA LEU A 28 -1.53 26.18 8.57
C LEU A 28 -1.15 26.79 7.20
N LYS A 29 -1.71 26.27 6.12
CA LYS A 29 -1.53 26.85 4.78
C LYS A 29 -2.14 28.24 4.68
N ASP A 30 -3.33 28.44 5.25
CA ASP A 30 -4.01 29.75 5.26
C ASP A 30 -3.18 30.79 6.03
N PHE A 31 -2.51 30.42 7.13
CA PHE A 31 -1.59 31.31 7.83
C PHE A 31 -0.45 31.77 6.93
N ILE A 32 0.17 30.87 6.18
CA ILE A 32 1.25 31.20 5.26
C ILE A 32 0.76 32.15 4.14
N VAL A 33 -0.37 31.82 3.53
CA VAL A 33 -0.95 32.61 2.44
C VAL A 33 -1.30 34.03 2.92
N ARG A 34 -1.95 34.14 4.07
CA ARG A 34 -2.28 35.45 4.66
C ARG A 34 -1.02 36.26 5.02
N TYR A 35 -0.07 35.62 5.67
CA TYR A 35 1.21 36.26 6.02
C TYR A 35 1.92 36.79 4.77
N LYS A 36 2.01 36.02 3.71
CA LYS A 36 2.64 36.44 2.46
C LYS A 36 1.91 37.60 1.80
N ASN A 37 0.60 37.58 1.78
CA ASN A 37 -0.20 38.69 1.26
C ASN A 37 0.00 39.99 2.09
N MET A 38 0.08 39.87 3.42
CA MET A 38 0.33 41.01 4.31
C MET A 38 1.76 41.56 4.18
N THR A 39 2.75 40.74 3.85
CA THR A 39 4.14 41.13 3.69
C THR A 39 4.53 41.58 2.27
N GLY A 40 3.53 41.86 1.42
CA GLY A 40 3.74 42.48 0.12
C GLY A 40 3.85 41.55 -1.07
N PHE A 41 3.61 40.25 -0.88
CA PHE A 41 3.53 39.28 -1.99
C PHE A 41 2.11 39.24 -2.57
N GLN A 42 2.00 38.76 -3.81
CA GLN A 42 0.77 38.22 -4.37
C GLN A 42 0.79 36.70 -4.12
N SER A 43 -0.04 36.24 -3.20
CA SER A 43 -0.07 34.82 -2.82
C SER A 43 -1.44 34.22 -3.10
N PRO A 44 -1.70 33.79 -4.33
CA PRO A 44 -2.92 33.05 -4.66
C PRO A 44 -2.86 31.66 -4.03
N TYR A 45 -4.01 31.15 -3.60
CA TYR A 45 -4.14 29.79 -3.12
C TYR A 45 -5.24 29.08 -3.88
N VAL A 46 -4.85 28.10 -4.67
CA VAL A 46 -5.77 27.24 -5.42
C VAL A 46 -5.89 25.91 -4.69
N PRO A 47 -7.05 25.64 -4.05
CA PRO A 47 -7.27 24.36 -3.40
C PRO A 47 -7.41 23.23 -4.42
N GLY A 48 -7.12 22.00 -4.00
CA GLY A 48 -7.26 20.83 -4.85
C GLY A 48 -7.92 19.66 -4.14
N TRP A 49 -8.35 18.67 -4.93
CA TRP A 49 -8.86 17.39 -4.46
C TRP A 49 -8.29 16.23 -5.24
N ASP A 50 -7.87 15.19 -4.48
CA ASP A 50 -7.56 13.88 -5.04
C ASP A 50 -8.84 13.05 -5.10
N THR A 51 -9.24 12.70 -6.30
CA THR A 51 -10.53 12.07 -6.59
C THR A 51 -10.39 10.67 -7.19
N HIS A 52 -9.17 10.14 -7.23
CA HIS A 52 -8.85 8.83 -7.79
C HIS A 52 -8.45 7.83 -6.71
N GLY A 53 -8.32 6.57 -7.14
CA GLY A 53 -7.72 5.50 -6.37
C GLY A 53 -8.69 4.73 -5.49
N LEU A 54 -8.12 3.72 -4.83
CA LEU A 54 -8.82 2.75 -4.01
C LEU A 54 -9.65 3.37 -2.87
N PRO A 55 -9.17 4.40 -2.14
CA PRO A 55 -9.95 5.01 -1.06
C PRO A 55 -11.29 5.59 -1.52
N THR A 56 -11.33 6.20 -2.71
CA THR A 56 -12.56 6.73 -3.29
C THR A 56 -13.47 5.61 -3.79
N GLU A 57 -12.90 4.59 -4.44
CA GLU A 57 -13.65 3.44 -4.93
C GLU A 57 -14.32 2.66 -3.80
N LEU A 58 -13.59 2.34 -2.74
CA LEU A 58 -14.13 1.61 -1.57
C LEU A 58 -15.27 2.38 -0.92
N LYS A 59 -15.15 3.71 -0.81
CA LYS A 59 -16.21 4.54 -0.28
C LYS A 59 -17.45 4.54 -1.17
N ALA A 60 -17.25 4.69 -2.49
CA ALA A 60 -18.32 4.68 -3.48
C ALA A 60 -19.07 3.33 -3.50
N ARG A 61 -18.34 2.22 -3.51
CA ARG A 61 -18.91 0.87 -3.41
C ARG A 61 -19.73 0.69 -2.15
N LYS A 62 -19.19 1.09 -1.00
CA LYS A 62 -19.90 1.01 0.29
C LYS A 62 -21.21 1.80 0.28
N GLN A 63 -21.21 3.02 -0.26
CA GLN A 63 -22.41 3.87 -0.33
C GLN A 63 -23.45 3.33 -1.29
N ALA A 64 -23.01 2.74 -2.41
CA ALA A 64 -23.89 2.15 -3.40
C ALA A 64 -24.36 0.72 -3.03
N GLY A 65 -23.90 0.15 -1.92
CA GLY A 65 -24.22 -1.23 -1.51
C GLY A 65 -23.59 -2.30 -2.42
N ILE A 66 -22.50 -1.97 -3.12
CA ILE A 66 -21.82 -2.86 -4.07
C ILE A 66 -20.79 -3.69 -3.28
N GLY A 67 -21.07 -4.98 -3.10
CA GLY A 67 -20.18 -5.93 -2.43
C GLY A 67 -18.99 -6.37 -3.27
N ALA A 68 -18.00 -7.02 -2.63
CA ALA A 68 -16.94 -7.72 -3.33
C ALA A 68 -17.56 -8.85 -4.21
N GLY A 69 -17.21 -8.88 -5.49
CA GLY A 69 -17.75 -9.87 -6.44
C GLY A 69 -19.08 -9.51 -7.11
N SER A 70 -19.62 -8.32 -6.87
CA SER A 70 -20.77 -7.83 -7.62
C SER A 70 -20.44 -7.71 -9.11
N ASP A 71 -21.36 -8.14 -9.95
CA ASP A 71 -21.27 -8.04 -11.42
C ASP A 71 -21.67 -6.62 -11.85
N ILE A 72 -20.76 -5.68 -11.69
CA ILE A 72 -20.91 -4.29 -12.13
C ILE A 72 -19.87 -4.00 -13.21
N SER A 73 -20.27 -3.33 -14.28
CA SER A 73 -19.32 -2.92 -15.31
C SER A 73 -18.36 -1.84 -14.81
N ASP A 74 -17.12 -1.82 -15.31
CA ASP A 74 -16.11 -0.81 -14.97
C ASP A 74 -16.60 0.60 -15.28
N LEU A 75 -17.35 0.77 -16.36
CA LEU A 75 -17.90 2.07 -16.76
C LEU A 75 -18.92 2.58 -15.74
N GLU A 76 -19.80 1.72 -15.28
CA GLU A 76 -20.81 2.07 -14.28
C GLU A 76 -20.17 2.35 -12.92
N LEU A 77 -19.20 1.54 -12.51
CA LEU A 77 -18.43 1.77 -11.30
C LEU A 77 -17.71 3.13 -11.35
N ARG A 78 -17.04 3.46 -12.46
CA ARG A 78 -16.37 4.77 -12.64
C ARG A 78 -17.34 5.93 -12.55
N LYS A 79 -18.56 5.78 -13.08
CA LYS A 79 -19.59 6.80 -12.95
C LYS A 79 -19.98 7.04 -11.50
N ILE A 80 -20.23 5.97 -10.76
CA ILE A 80 -20.57 6.04 -9.32
C ILE A 80 -19.43 6.67 -8.53
N CYS A 81 -18.19 6.27 -8.78
CA CYS A 81 -17.01 6.86 -8.12
C CYS A 81 -16.89 8.35 -8.41
N ARG A 82 -17.09 8.78 -9.66
CA ARG A 82 -17.06 10.19 -10.06
C ARG A 82 -18.13 10.99 -9.32
N GLU A 83 -19.36 10.54 -9.32
CA GLU A 83 -20.48 11.23 -8.65
C GLU A 83 -20.25 11.32 -7.14
N THR A 84 -19.77 10.23 -6.53
CA THR A 84 -19.41 10.21 -5.11
C THR A 84 -18.29 11.21 -4.80
N ALA A 85 -17.19 11.18 -5.55
CA ALA A 85 -16.08 12.10 -5.35
C ALA A 85 -16.51 13.57 -5.46
N LEU A 86 -17.25 13.94 -6.51
CA LEU A 86 -17.70 15.32 -6.70
C LEU A 86 -18.64 15.77 -5.58
N SER A 87 -19.49 14.91 -5.06
CA SER A 87 -20.34 15.25 -3.91
C SER A 87 -19.51 15.58 -2.65
N TYR A 88 -18.43 14.83 -2.41
CA TYR A 88 -17.53 15.14 -1.28
C TYR A 88 -16.65 16.38 -1.53
N VAL A 89 -16.29 16.68 -2.75
CA VAL A 89 -15.64 17.97 -3.09
C VAL A 89 -16.50 19.13 -2.61
N ASP A 90 -17.80 19.12 -2.89
CA ASP A 90 -18.71 20.17 -2.48
C ASP A 90 -18.86 20.24 -0.95
N ILE A 91 -19.05 19.11 -0.26
CA ILE A 91 -19.17 19.05 1.19
C ILE A 91 -17.89 19.58 1.87
N GLN A 92 -16.72 19.15 1.40
CA GLN A 92 -15.45 19.56 1.98
C GLN A 92 -15.16 21.04 1.67
N ARG A 93 -15.50 21.53 0.47
CA ARG A 93 -15.38 22.95 0.10
C ARG A 93 -16.11 23.84 1.09
N GLU A 94 -17.37 23.55 1.35
CA GLU A 94 -18.16 24.34 2.31
C GLU A 94 -17.62 24.24 3.75
N SER A 95 -17.11 23.08 4.12
CA SER A 95 -16.47 22.89 5.44
C SER A 95 -15.20 23.74 5.56
N PHE A 96 -14.33 23.79 4.54
CA PHE A 96 -13.13 24.63 4.55
C PHE A 96 -13.46 26.13 4.51
N LYS A 97 -14.44 26.53 3.73
CA LYS A 97 -14.97 27.92 3.76
C LYS A 97 -15.45 28.32 5.15
N ARG A 98 -16.16 27.40 5.85
CA ARG A 98 -16.62 27.62 7.22
C ARG A 98 -15.47 27.78 8.22
N LEU A 99 -14.33 27.13 8.01
CA LEU A 99 -13.12 27.33 8.81
C LEU A 99 -12.44 28.68 8.54
N GLY A 100 -12.92 29.44 7.55
CA GLY A 100 -12.38 30.75 7.17
C GLY A 100 -11.12 30.68 6.31
N VAL A 101 -10.82 29.52 5.72
CA VAL A 101 -9.68 29.36 4.79
C VAL A 101 -9.94 30.16 3.52
N ILE A 102 -8.99 31.03 3.15
CA ILE A 102 -9.05 31.83 1.92
C ILE A 102 -8.45 31.03 0.76
N GLY A 103 -9.16 31.00 -0.37
CA GLY A 103 -8.70 30.32 -1.58
C GLY A 103 -9.62 30.56 -2.76
N GLU A 104 -9.18 30.13 -3.94
CA GLU A 104 -9.94 30.14 -5.19
C GLU A 104 -10.88 28.92 -5.21
N TRP A 105 -12.00 29.04 -4.48
CA TRP A 105 -12.93 27.93 -4.28
C TRP A 105 -13.81 27.64 -5.49
N ASP A 106 -13.94 28.59 -6.41
CA ASP A 106 -14.78 28.47 -7.60
C ASP A 106 -14.06 27.74 -8.74
N HIS A 107 -12.72 27.82 -8.76
CA HIS A 107 -11.89 27.17 -9.77
C HIS A 107 -10.77 26.34 -9.11
N PRO A 108 -11.11 25.33 -8.30
CA PRO A 108 -10.12 24.43 -7.72
C PRO A 108 -9.53 23.52 -8.80
N TYR A 109 -8.38 22.89 -8.52
CA TYR A 109 -7.98 21.77 -9.34
C TYR A 109 -8.55 20.46 -8.78
N ILE A 110 -9.04 19.61 -9.68
CA ILE A 110 -9.64 18.32 -9.34
C ILE A 110 -9.01 17.25 -10.24
N THR A 111 -8.41 16.24 -9.66
CA THR A 111 -7.58 15.28 -10.42
C THR A 111 -8.36 14.46 -11.45
N LEU A 112 -9.70 14.33 -11.33
CA LEU A 112 -10.55 13.64 -12.30
C LEU A 112 -10.98 14.50 -13.49
N THR A 113 -10.54 15.76 -13.58
CA THR A 113 -10.84 16.60 -14.76
C THR A 113 -9.98 16.17 -15.94
N LYS A 114 -10.53 16.28 -17.14
CA LYS A 114 -9.81 15.86 -18.36
C LYS A 114 -8.50 16.61 -18.56
N ASP A 115 -8.48 17.90 -18.28
CA ASP A 115 -7.29 18.74 -18.42
C ASP A 115 -6.18 18.30 -17.45
N PHE A 116 -6.55 17.91 -16.23
CA PHE A 116 -5.59 17.39 -15.25
C PHE A 116 -5.04 16.02 -15.67
N GLU A 117 -5.91 15.11 -16.10
CA GLU A 117 -5.51 13.79 -16.60
C GLU A 117 -4.61 13.91 -17.85
N GLU A 118 -4.90 14.86 -18.75
CA GLU A 118 -4.06 15.12 -19.92
C GLU A 118 -2.65 15.52 -19.53
N GLU A 119 -2.49 16.43 -18.58
CA GLU A 119 -1.16 16.85 -18.10
C GLU A 119 -0.41 15.72 -17.41
N GLN A 120 -1.09 14.87 -16.62
CA GLN A 120 -0.48 13.68 -16.03
C GLN A 120 0.06 12.72 -17.11
N ILE A 121 -0.72 12.48 -18.17
CA ILE A 121 -0.31 11.61 -19.27
C ILE A 121 0.90 12.20 -20.01
N LYS A 122 0.93 13.52 -20.23
CA LYS A 122 2.07 14.21 -20.85
C LYS A 122 3.36 14.06 -20.03
N VAL A 123 3.26 14.24 -18.70
CA VAL A 123 4.40 14.05 -17.80
C VAL A 123 4.87 12.60 -17.83
N PHE A 124 3.96 11.65 -17.74
CA PHE A 124 4.28 10.22 -17.83
C PHE A 124 4.98 9.87 -19.14
N ALA A 125 4.45 10.34 -20.27
CA ALA A 125 5.05 10.11 -21.59
C ALA A 125 6.45 10.71 -21.70
N THR A 126 6.67 11.90 -21.14
CA THR A 126 7.97 12.55 -21.10
C THR A 126 8.98 11.73 -20.29
N MET A 127 8.59 11.26 -19.11
CA MET A 127 9.44 10.40 -18.27
C MET A 127 9.77 9.08 -18.97
N ALA A 128 8.79 8.48 -19.65
CA ALA A 128 9.00 7.25 -20.42
C ALA A 128 9.98 7.46 -21.59
N SER A 129 9.83 8.58 -22.32
CA SER A 129 10.73 8.91 -23.44
C SER A 129 12.18 9.18 -23.01
N GLN A 130 12.36 9.63 -21.77
CA GLN A 130 13.68 9.85 -21.16
C GLN A 130 14.26 8.59 -20.51
N GLY A 131 13.57 7.45 -20.56
CA GLY A 131 14.04 6.17 -20.02
C GLY A 131 13.89 6.02 -18.50
N HIS A 132 13.16 6.91 -17.83
CA HIS A 132 12.92 6.83 -16.38
C HIS A 132 11.89 5.78 -16.01
N ILE A 133 11.05 5.36 -16.96
CA ILE A 133 10.00 4.37 -16.76
C ILE A 133 10.29 3.14 -17.61
N TYR A 134 10.32 1.97 -16.98
CA TYR A 134 10.55 0.69 -17.65
C TYR A 134 9.69 -0.38 -16.99
N LYS A 135 9.42 -1.46 -17.75
CA LYS A 135 8.74 -2.65 -17.26
C LYS A 135 9.73 -3.55 -16.53
N GLY A 136 9.45 -3.90 -15.29
CA GLY A 136 10.28 -4.82 -14.51
C GLY A 136 9.40 -5.73 -13.65
N LEU A 137 10.03 -6.79 -13.10
CA LEU A 137 9.41 -7.67 -12.12
C LEU A 137 9.87 -7.24 -10.73
N LYS A 138 8.91 -7.00 -9.83
CA LYS A 138 9.14 -6.65 -8.43
C LYS A 138 8.08 -7.33 -7.58
N PRO A 139 8.43 -7.96 -6.45
CA PRO A 139 7.45 -8.40 -5.48
C PRO A 139 6.66 -7.20 -4.95
N VAL A 140 5.34 -7.33 -4.93
CA VAL A 140 4.43 -6.30 -4.43
C VAL A 140 3.40 -6.91 -3.52
N TYR A 141 2.89 -6.13 -2.57
CA TYR A 141 1.75 -6.54 -1.75
C TYR A 141 0.48 -6.61 -2.62
N TRP A 142 -0.31 -7.63 -2.39
CA TRP A 142 -1.54 -7.88 -3.13
C TRP A 142 -2.69 -8.11 -2.16
N CYS A 143 -3.80 -7.40 -2.36
CA CYS A 143 -5.04 -7.63 -1.63
C CYS A 143 -5.96 -8.55 -2.44
N PRO A 144 -6.26 -9.77 -1.95
CA PRO A 144 -7.16 -10.69 -2.67
C PRO A 144 -8.60 -10.22 -2.68
N ASP A 145 -9.05 -9.46 -1.69
CA ASP A 145 -10.41 -8.93 -1.61
C ASP A 145 -10.63 -7.77 -2.59
N CYS A 146 -9.68 -6.83 -2.61
CA CYS A 146 -9.71 -5.70 -3.54
C CYS A 146 -9.23 -6.08 -4.94
N LYS A 147 -8.57 -7.25 -5.11
CA LYS A 147 -7.98 -7.74 -6.36
C LYS A 147 -7.03 -6.73 -7.03
N THR A 148 -6.19 -6.11 -6.20
CA THR A 148 -5.22 -5.11 -6.65
C THR A 148 -3.92 -5.17 -5.86
N ALA A 149 -2.84 -4.66 -6.46
CA ALA A 149 -1.61 -4.37 -5.75
C ALA A 149 -1.82 -3.19 -4.78
N LEU A 150 -1.10 -3.21 -3.67
CA LEU A 150 -1.14 -2.16 -2.67
C LEU A 150 0.18 -1.40 -2.64
N ALA A 151 0.10 -0.08 -2.48
CA ALA A 151 1.25 0.73 -2.08
C ALA A 151 1.56 0.47 -0.59
N GLU A 152 2.82 0.71 -0.19
CA GLU A 152 3.25 0.49 1.20
C GLU A 152 2.39 1.26 2.23
N ALA A 153 1.98 2.48 1.88
CA ALA A 153 1.12 3.30 2.73
C ALA A 153 -0.35 2.81 2.86
N GLU A 154 -0.76 1.88 2.02
CA GLU A 154 -2.10 1.29 2.02
C GLU A 154 -2.18 -0.02 2.80
N ILE A 155 -1.04 -0.50 3.32
CA ILE A 155 -0.95 -1.77 4.04
C ILE A 155 -1.34 -1.54 5.49
N GLU A 156 -2.31 -2.31 5.96
CA GLU A 156 -2.67 -2.39 7.37
C GLU A 156 -2.19 -3.73 7.93
N TYR A 157 -1.43 -3.66 9.02
CA TYR A 157 -0.91 -4.84 9.71
C TYR A 157 -1.87 -5.25 10.81
N GLY A 158 -2.15 -6.55 10.89
CA GLY A 158 -2.99 -7.15 11.91
C GLY A 158 -2.56 -8.57 12.22
N GLU A 159 -3.14 -9.13 13.28
CA GLU A 159 -2.96 -10.55 13.58
C GLU A 159 -3.85 -11.38 12.64
N ASP A 160 -3.23 -12.30 11.92
CA ASP A 160 -3.90 -13.23 11.03
C ASP A 160 -3.52 -14.67 11.43
N PRO A 161 -4.48 -15.50 11.89
CA PRO A 161 -4.20 -16.86 12.28
C PRO A 161 -3.76 -17.68 11.06
N CYS A 162 -2.57 -18.24 11.14
CA CYS A 162 -2.03 -19.09 10.08
C CYS A 162 -1.53 -20.43 10.62
N HIS A 163 -1.56 -21.45 9.78
CA HIS A 163 -0.93 -22.72 10.10
C HIS A 163 0.57 -22.62 9.90
N SER A 164 1.33 -22.95 10.96
CA SER A 164 2.78 -23.10 10.86
C SER A 164 3.14 -24.58 10.88
N ILE A 165 4.12 -24.95 10.08
CA ILE A 165 4.60 -26.33 9.99
C ILE A 165 6.12 -26.40 9.98
N TYR A 166 6.64 -27.50 10.49
CA TYR A 166 8.02 -27.91 10.33
C TYR A 166 8.11 -28.98 9.25
N VAL A 167 9.04 -28.85 8.33
CA VAL A 167 9.22 -29.77 7.21
C VAL A 167 10.64 -30.33 7.25
N LYS A 168 10.75 -31.66 7.17
CA LYS A 168 12.02 -32.40 7.09
C LYS A 168 12.42 -32.63 5.64
N PHE A 169 13.65 -32.25 5.30
CA PHE A 169 14.26 -32.54 4.00
C PHE A 169 15.39 -33.54 4.21
N ASN A 170 15.36 -34.65 3.51
CA ASN A 170 16.39 -35.67 3.57
C ASN A 170 17.73 -35.14 3.07
N VAL A 171 18.81 -35.48 3.77
CA VAL A 171 20.16 -35.23 3.27
C VAL A 171 20.56 -36.42 2.40
N THR A 172 20.65 -36.17 1.09
CA THR A 172 21.00 -37.24 0.11
C THR A 172 22.50 -37.33 -0.15
N ASP A 173 23.21 -36.23 -0.07
CA ASP A 173 24.65 -36.11 -0.21
C ASP A 173 25.14 -34.93 0.65
N ASP A 174 26.18 -35.12 1.43
CA ASP A 174 26.76 -34.09 2.30
C ASP A 174 28.21 -33.73 1.93
N MET A 175 28.72 -34.31 0.84
CA MET A 175 30.13 -34.21 0.44
C MET A 175 31.10 -34.54 1.59
N GLY A 176 30.71 -35.41 2.46
CA GLY A 176 31.48 -35.85 3.63
C GLY A 176 31.50 -34.87 4.82
N LYS A 177 30.78 -33.77 4.78
CA LYS A 177 30.84 -32.72 5.81
C LYS A 177 30.10 -33.10 7.07
N LEU A 178 28.86 -33.57 6.95
CA LEU A 178 28.06 -34.00 8.11
C LEU A 178 28.48 -35.38 8.62
N THR A 179 28.84 -36.27 7.72
CA THR A 179 29.37 -37.59 8.01
C THR A 179 30.67 -37.52 8.83
N ALA A 180 31.55 -36.55 8.52
CA ALA A 180 32.76 -36.30 9.31
C ALA A 180 32.48 -35.84 10.75
N LEU A 181 31.29 -35.30 11.01
CA LEU A 181 30.81 -34.94 12.35
C LEU A 181 30.03 -36.05 13.04
N GLY A 182 29.98 -37.27 12.44
CA GLY A 182 29.31 -38.43 13.00
C GLY A 182 27.83 -38.57 12.61
N ALA A 183 27.34 -37.82 11.62
CA ALA A 183 25.95 -37.93 11.18
C ALA A 183 25.73 -39.23 10.36
N ASP A 184 24.62 -39.89 10.60
CA ASP A 184 24.07 -40.96 9.76
C ASP A 184 23.09 -40.34 8.77
N LEU A 185 23.47 -40.20 7.49
CA LEU A 185 22.67 -39.55 6.46
C LEU A 185 21.29 -40.19 6.29
N SER A 186 21.15 -41.48 6.55
CA SER A 186 19.85 -42.16 6.45
C SER A 186 18.82 -41.67 7.49
N LYS A 187 19.29 -40.99 8.53
CA LYS A 187 18.51 -40.48 9.66
C LYS A 187 18.68 -38.99 9.89
N THR A 188 19.40 -38.32 8.98
CA THR A 188 19.69 -36.89 9.10
C THR A 188 18.82 -36.09 8.16
N TYR A 189 18.23 -35.03 8.69
CA TYR A 189 17.31 -34.14 7.97
C TYR A 189 17.66 -32.69 8.22
N PHE A 190 17.49 -31.86 7.25
CA PHE A 190 17.31 -30.41 7.46
C PHE A 190 15.86 -30.14 7.82
N VAL A 191 15.63 -29.37 8.86
CA VAL A 191 14.29 -28.97 9.27
C VAL A 191 14.12 -27.49 8.99
N ILE A 192 13.07 -27.15 8.29
CA ILE A 192 12.64 -25.77 8.08
C ILE A 192 11.31 -25.52 8.76
N TRP A 193 11.06 -24.27 9.10
CA TRP A 193 9.78 -23.79 9.59
C TRP A 193 9.17 -22.81 8.59
N THR A 194 7.87 -22.92 8.37
CA THR A 194 7.16 -22.00 7.49
C THR A 194 5.71 -21.81 7.93
N THR A 195 5.19 -20.60 7.73
CA THR A 195 3.76 -20.26 7.76
C THR A 195 3.15 -20.27 6.36
N THR A 196 3.98 -20.35 5.32
CA THR A 196 3.58 -20.21 3.91
C THR A 196 3.61 -21.57 3.24
N THR A 197 2.70 -22.45 3.67
CA THR A 197 2.69 -23.87 3.30
C THR A 197 2.54 -24.13 1.80
N TRP A 198 1.86 -23.26 1.08
CA TRP A 198 1.63 -23.36 -0.36
C TRP A 198 2.87 -23.13 -1.23
N THR A 199 3.96 -22.64 -0.66
CA THR A 199 5.23 -22.47 -1.37
C THR A 199 6.07 -23.73 -1.46
N LEU A 200 5.78 -24.76 -0.66
CA LEU A 200 6.55 -26.00 -0.58
C LEU A 200 6.67 -26.76 -1.91
N PRO A 201 5.61 -26.86 -2.76
CA PRO A 201 5.73 -27.54 -4.04
C PRO A 201 6.77 -26.93 -5.01
N ALA A 202 7.09 -25.65 -4.83
CA ALA A 202 8.06 -24.93 -5.65
C ALA A 202 9.41 -24.72 -4.92
N ASN A 203 9.64 -25.41 -3.79
CA ASN A 203 10.88 -25.26 -3.03
C ASN A 203 12.06 -25.92 -3.76
N GLU A 204 13.11 -25.16 -4.04
CA GLU A 204 14.29 -25.64 -4.77
C GLU A 204 15.53 -25.73 -3.88
N ALA A 205 15.60 -24.99 -2.77
CA ALA A 205 16.79 -24.93 -1.94
C ALA A 205 16.48 -24.54 -0.50
N ILE A 206 17.41 -24.85 0.40
CA ILE A 206 17.44 -24.42 1.79
C ILE A 206 18.60 -23.44 1.96
N CYS A 207 18.31 -22.24 2.42
CA CYS A 207 19.32 -21.22 2.72
C CYS A 207 19.78 -21.36 4.18
N LEU A 208 21.11 -21.38 4.37
CA LEU A 208 21.74 -21.35 5.69
C LEU A 208 22.46 -20.03 5.89
N ASN A 209 22.49 -19.53 7.11
CA ASN A 209 23.29 -18.36 7.47
C ASN A 209 24.67 -18.84 7.97
N GLY A 210 25.73 -18.48 7.24
CA GLY A 210 27.10 -18.89 7.59
C GLY A 210 27.65 -18.29 8.89
N GLN A 211 26.94 -17.37 9.53
CA GLN A 211 27.32 -16.80 10.83
C GLN A 211 26.63 -17.47 12.01
N PHE A 212 25.65 -18.36 11.76
CA PHE A 212 24.93 -19.06 12.81
C PHE A 212 25.54 -20.42 13.07
N GLU A 213 25.49 -20.84 14.33
CA GLU A 213 25.82 -22.21 14.74
C GLU A 213 24.55 -23.07 14.57
N TYR A 214 24.72 -24.25 13.96
CA TYR A 214 23.66 -25.23 13.78
C TYR A 214 24.03 -26.48 14.59
N SER A 215 23.08 -27.03 15.31
CA SER A 215 23.27 -28.20 16.16
C SER A 215 22.52 -29.41 15.61
N PHE A 216 23.09 -30.61 15.81
CA PHE A 216 22.35 -31.85 15.65
C PHE A 216 21.43 -32.05 16.86
N VAL A 217 20.12 -32.22 16.58
CA VAL A 217 19.12 -32.55 17.58
C VAL A 217 18.63 -33.95 17.32
N CYS A 218 18.77 -34.85 18.33
CA CYS A 218 18.26 -36.19 18.23
C CYS A 218 16.83 -36.26 18.78
N LEU A 219 15.87 -36.55 17.90
CA LEU A 219 14.48 -36.80 18.30
C LEU A 219 14.31 -38.29 18.58
N LEU A 220 14.34 -38.67 19.84
CA LEU A 220 14.26 -40.08 20.26
C LEU A 220 12.85 -40.67 20.18
N TYR A 221 11.81 -39.84 20.06
CA TYR A 221 10.41 -40.28 19.97
C TYR A 221 9.59 -39.35 19.09
N THR A 222 9.02 -39.88 18.03
CA THR A 222 7.88 -39.31 17.32
C THR A 222 6.76 -40.36 17.35
N SER A 223 5.95 -40.33 18.40
CA SER A 223 4.68 -41.02 18.38
C SER A 223 3.63 -40.05 17.88
N ASP A 224 3.30 -40.16 16.63
CA ASP A 224 2.25 -39.42 15.94
C ASP A 224 2.67 -38.08 15.32
N ALA A 225 2.57 -38.00 13.99
CA ALA A 225 2.94 -36.84 13.16
C ALA A 225 2.02 -35.62 13.33
N ALA A 226 1.08 -35.66 14.26
CA ALA A 226 0.10 -34.60 14.51
C ALA A 226 0.43 -33.72 15.73
N ASP A 227 1.41 -34.09 16.56
CA ASP A 227 1.64 -33.42 17.85
C ASP A 227 3.06 -32.84 18.04
N ASP A 228 3.87 -32.80 16.99
CA ASP A 228 5.24 -32.25 17.06
C ASP A 228 5.23 -30.72 17.08
N ARG A 229 4.71 -30.10 18.14
CA ARG A 229 4.99 -28.74 18.48
C ARG A 229 6.35 -28.66 19.16
N ILE A 230 7.39 -28.37 18.38
CA ILE A 230 8.66 -27.94 18.94
C ILE A 230 8.50 -26.46 19.26
N SER A 231 8.23 -26.11 20.51
CA SER A 231 8.37 -24.75 21.00
C SER A 231 9.85 -24.50 21.24
N VAL A 232 10.42 -23.55 20.57
CA VAL A 232 11.71 -22.95 20.91
C VAL A 232 11.38 -21.63 21.60
N ASP A 233 11.71 -21.52 22.89
CA ASP A 233 11.65 -20.28 23.66
C ASP A 233 12.67 -19.26 23.12
#